data_ae010ae587194e139b37980069b236ba
#
_entry.id   ae010ae587194e139b37980069b236ba
#
_cell.length_a   1.000
_cell.length_b   1.000
_cell.length_c   1.000
_cell.angle_alpha   90.00
_cell.angle_beta   90.00
_cell.angle_gamma   90.00
#
_symmetry.space_group_name_H-M   'P 1'
#
loop_
_entity.id
_entity.type
_entity.pdbx_description
1 polymer ?
#
loop_
_entity_poly.entity_id
_entity_poly.type
_entity_poly.pdbx_seq_one_letter_code
_entity_poly.pdbx_strand_id
1 'polypeptide(L)'
;MTLDHPEEVGLLRTRVRRGAIVALAFCGQAHAANPGHGEEIFKTTCAACHVAERDASRADLATRVGPNLWGVIGRKAGIYKGYAYSYAMRTSGIIWTDQQLGRYIAAPQKTVPNVRMNFLGLKNPNDIQDVIAYLNTLR
;
A
#
# COMPACT_ATOMS: atom_id res chain seq x y z
N MET A 1 -68.90 -51.74 -31.80
CA MET A 1 -69.15 -50.37 -32.27
C MET A 1 -68.62 -49.45 -31.18
N THR A 2 -67.41 -49.06 -31.27
CA THR A 2 -66.86 -47.97 -30.50
C THR A 2 -65.52 -47.60 -31.15
N LEU A 3 -65.49 -46.42 -31.69
CA LEU A 3 -64.35 -45.85 -32.38
C LEU A 3 -63.43 -45.21 -31.32
N ASP A 4 -62.24 -45.71 -31.27
CA ASP A 4 -61.19 -45.20 -30.38
C ASP A 4 -60.33 -44.21 -31.18
N HIS A 5 -60.23 -42.98 -30.68
CA HIS A 5 -59.39 -41.94 -31.25
C HIS A 5 -58.19 -41.73 -30.29
N PRO A 6 -56.97 -41.92 -30.72
CA PRO A 6 -55.82 -41.47 -29.91
C PRO A 6 -55.55 -40.02 -30.22
N GLU A 7 -55.54 -39.19 -29.17
CA GLU A 7 -55.13 -37.83 -29.20
C GLU A 7 -53.59 -37.73 -29.36
N GLU A 8 -53.17 -37.00 -30.39
CA GLU A 8 -51.82 -36.64 -30.65
C GLU A 8 -51.36 -35.56 -29.63
N VAL A 9 -50.56 -35.94 -28.67
CA VAL A 9 -49.90 -34.96 -27.71
C VAL A 9 -48.74 -34.36 -28.43
N GLY A 10 -48.94 -33.13 -28.94
CA GLY A 10 -47.89 -32.32 -29.54
C GLY A 10 -46.81 -31.93 -28.53
N LEU A 11 -45.63 -32.52 -28.64
CA LEU A 11 -44.46 -32.16 -27.85
C LEU A 11 -43.94 -30.79 -28.29
N LEU A 12 -44.26 -29.77 -27.51
CA LEU A 12 -43.71 -28.41 -27.68
C LEU A 12 -42.21 -28.43 -27.30
N ARG A 13 -41.33 -28.55 -28.29
CA ARG A 13 -39.90 -28.46 -28.11
C ARG A 13 -39.53 -27.02 -27.84
N THR A 14 -39.41 -26.68 -26.57
CA THR A 14 -38.85 -25.38 -26.12
C THR A 14 -37.37 -25.31 -26.49
N ARG A 15 -37.04 -24.52 -27.51
CA ARG A 15 -35.65 -24.20 -27.87
C ARG A 15 -35.09 -23.27 -26.82
N VAL A 16 -34.33 -23.81 -25.89
CA VAL A 16 -33.50 -23.02 -24.98
C VAL A 16 -32.40 -22.36 -25.82
N ARG A 17 -32.54 -21.05 -26.06
CA ARG A 17 -31.47 -20.23 -26.61
C ARG A 17 -30.37 -20.12 -25.56
N ARG A 18 -29.27 -20.82 -25.81
CA ARG A 18 -28.03 -20.61 -25.04
C ARG A 18 -27.53 -19.20 -25.31
N GLY A 19 -27.90 -18.25 -24.46
CA GLY A 19 -27.28 -16.93 -24.40
C GLY A 19 -25.84 -17.11 -23.96
N ALA A 20 -24.90 -16.80 -24.84
CA ALA A 20 -23.50 -16.71 -24.47
C ALA A 20 -23.34 -15.52 -23.51
N ILE A 21 -23.10 -15.78 -22.22
CA ILE A 21 -22.69 -14.77 -21.25
C ILE A 21 -21.24 -14.43 -21.57
N VAL A 22 -21.01 -13.32 -22.25
CA VAL A 22 -19.66 -12.75 -22.40
C VAL A 22 -19.30 -12.16 -21.05
N ALA A 23 -18.55 -12.90 -20.25
CA ALA A 23 -17.92 -12.39 -19.05
C ALA A 23 -16.82 -11.41 -19.49
N LEU A 24 -17.12 -10.11 -19.45
CA LEU A 24 -16.10 -9.06 -19.54
C LEU A 24 -15.22 -9.17 -18.30
N ALA A 25 -14.08 -9.84 -18.43
CA ALA A 25 -13.04 -9.82 -17.44
C ALA A 25 -12.48 -8.38 -17.37
N PHE A 26 -12.91 -7.61 -16.38
CA PHE A 26 -12.26 -6.37 -15.99
C PHE A 26 -10.89 -6.75 -15.42
N CYS A 27 -9.89 -6.82 -16.30
CA CYS A 27 -8.50 -6.90 -15.89
C CYS A 27 -8.11 -5.51 -15.36
N GLY A 28 -8.37 -5.26 -14.08
CA GLY A 28 -7.82 -4.10 -13.39
C GLY A 28 -6.30 -4.18 -13.51
N GLN A 29 -5.68 -3.21 -14.18
CA GLN A 29 -4.22 -3.13 -14.28
C GLN A 29 -3.67 -2.91 -12.86
N ALA A 30 -3.02 -3.92 -12.30
CA ALA A 30 -2.29 -3.79 -11.05
C ALA A 30 -1.13 -2.82 -11.29
N HIS A 31 -1.04 -1.77 -10.47
CA HIS A 31 0.10 -0.86 -10.49
C HIS A 31 1.36 -1.65 -10.11
N ALA A 32 2.32 -1.72 -11.03
CA ALA A 32 3.65 -2.23 -10.72
C ALA A 32 4.44 -1.13 -10.01
N ALA A 33 4.80 -1.36 -8.74
CA ALA A 33 5.51 -0.37 -7.94
C ALA A 33 6.83 0.06 -8.60
N ASN A 34 7.05 1.36 -8.69
CA ASN A 34 8.20 1.97 -9.36
C ASN A 34 9.16 2.63 -8.33
N PRO A 35 10.30 2.00 -7.99
CA PRO A 35 11.25 2.57 -7.05
C PRO A 35 11.84 3.91 -7.49
N GLY A 36 12.02 4.14 -8.80
CA GLY A 36 12.54 5.42 -9.32
C GLY A 36 11.56 6.57 -9.06
N HIS A 37 10.26 6.38 -9.32
CA HIS A 37 9.25 7.36 -8.96
C HIS A 37 9.14 7.53 -7.44
N GLY A 38 9.29 6.44 -6.68
CA GLY A 38 9.34 6.48 -5.22
C GLY A 38 10.51 7.32 -4.68
N GLU A 39 11.67 7.26 -5.33
CA GLU A 39 12.82 8.11 -5.01
C GLU A 39 12.53 9.60 -5.26
N GLU A 40 11.86 9.93 -6.35
CA GLU A 40 11.46 11.31 -6.64
C GLU A 40 10.49 11.85 -5.59
N ILE A 41 9.49 11.06 -5.21
CA ILE A 41 8.55 11.42 -4.12
C ILE A 41 9.32 11.58 -2.81
N PHE A 42 10.25 10.68 -2.50
CA PHE A 42 11.08 10.80 -1.31
C PHE A 42 11.84 12.13 -1.29
N LYS A 43 12.54 12.47 -2.37
CA LYS A 43 13.32 13.71 -2.50
C LYS A 43 12.47 14.96 -2.35
N THR A 44 11.28 14.99 -2.89
CA THR A 44 10.41 16.18 -2.89
C THR A 44 9.56 16.30 -1.62
N THR A 45 9.23 15.17 -0.97
CA THR A 45 8.27 15.14 0.13
C THR A 45 8.90 14.75 1.47
N CYS A 46 9.80 13.77 1.49
CA CYS A 46 10.33 13.19 2.72
C CYS A 46 11.69 13.77 3.11
N ALA A 47 12.54 14.10 2.13
CA ALA A 47 13.92 14.53 2.36
C ALA A 47 14.05 15.88 3.07
N ALA A 48 12.99 16.68 3.12
CA ALA A 48 12.98 17.89 3.96
C ALA A 48 13.18 17.57 5.46
N CYS A 49 12.73 16.39 5.88
CA CYS A 49 12.78 15.97 7.29
C CYS A 49 13.64 14.73 7.52
N HIS A 50 13.84 13.87 6.54
CA HIS A 50 14.52 12.60 6.68
C HIS A 50 15.78 12.50 5.81
N VAL A 51 16.76 11.75 6.30
CA VAL A 51 17.86 11.22 5.50
C VAL A 51 17.56 9.75 5.20
N ALA A 52 18.04 9.24 4.08
CA ALA A 52 17.92 7.83 3.69
C ALA A 52 19.27 7.31 3.16
N GLU A 53 20.32 7.48 3.96
CA GLU A 53 21.70 7.15 3.58
C GLU A 53 22.33 6.21 4.61
N ARG A 54 23.11 5.22 4.11
CA ARG A 54 23.78 4.24 4.96
C ARG A 54 24.73 4.92 5.94
N ASP A 55 25.58 5.78 5.43
CA ASP A 55 26.68 6.40 6.15
C ASP A 55 26.41 7.88 6.43
N ALA A 56 25.14 8.22 6.71
CA ALA A 56 24.77 9.59 7.07
C ALA A 56 25.61 10.09 8.25
N SER A 57 26.29 11.21 8.04
CA SER A 57 27.10 11.81 9.08
C SER A 57 26.27 12.32 10.25
N ARG A 58 26.91 12.52 11.41
CA ARG A 58 26.23 13.15 12.56
C ARG A 58 25.74 14.56 12.21
N ALA A 59 26.43 15.28 11.34
CA ALA A 59 26.03 16.61 10.88
C ALA A 59 24.75 16.53 10.04
N ASP A 60 24.65 15.56 9.12
CA ASP A 60 23.43 15.35 8.31
C ASP A 60 22.23 15.02 9.20
N LEU A 61 22.42 14.17 10.19
CA LEU A 61 21.37 13.79 11.13
C LEU A 61 20.95 14.93 12.05
N ALA A 62 21.90 15.80 12.46
CA ALA A 62 21.62 16.92 13.33
C ALA A 62 20.76 18.01 12.70
N THR A 63 20.77 18.12 11.38
CA THR A 63 19.96 19.10 10.61
C THR A 63 18.56 18.60 10.29
N ARG A 64 18.24 17.34 10.58
CA ARG A 64 16.96 16.71 10.24
C ARG A 64 16.04 16.56 11.45
N VAL A 65 14.77 16.81 11.21
CA VAL A 65 13.73 16.69 12.25
C VAL A 65 13.14 15.28 12.35
N GLY A 66 13.52 14.38 11.44
CA GLY A 66 13.13 12.98 11.40
C GLY A 66 14.33 12.03 11.45
N PRO A 67 14.12 10.76 11.81
CA PRO A 67 15.19 9.75 11.83
C PRO A 67 15.66 9.41 10.42
N ASN A 68 16.87 8.83 10.32
CA ASN A 68 17.35 8.22 9.09
C ASN A 68 16.50 6.99 8.72
N LEU A 69 16.07 6.94 7.45
CA LEU A 69 15.22 5.89 6.92
C LEU A 69 16.00 4.77 6.21
N TRP A 70 17.35 4.85 6.13
CA TRP A 70 18.13 3.71 5.63
C TRP A 70 17.83 2.46 6.45
N GLY A 71 17.53 1.34 5.79
CA GLY A 71 17.16 0.08 6.44
C GLY A 71 15.91 0.18 7.33
N VAL A 72 14.96 1.04 7.00
CA VAL A 72 13.73 1.19 7.78
C VAL A 72 12.81 -0.04 7.67
N ILE A 73 12.78 -0.70 6.51
CA ILE A 73 11.96 -1.89 6.31
C ILE A 73 12.45 -3.03 7.21
N GLY A 74 11.52 -3.65 7.93
CA GLY A 74 11.80 -4.68 8.94
C GLY A 74 12.25 -4.15 10.30
N ARG A 75 12.57 -2.86 10.43
CA ARG A 75 13.02 -2.24 11.68
C ARG A 75 11.83 -2.00 12.64
N LYS A 76 12.07 -2.21 13.93
CA LYS A 76 11.09 -1.83 14.96
C LYS A 76 10.96 -0.31 15.03
N ALA A 77 9.76 0.20 15.22
CA ALA A 77 9.50 1.62 15.39
C ALA A 77 10.14 2.14 16.68
N GLY A 78 10.59 3.39 16.62
CA GLY A 78 11.09 4.09 17.82
C GLY A 78 12.47 3.70 18.31
N ILE A 79 13.27 2.90 17.57
CA ILE A 79 14.57 2.38 18.06
C ILE A 79 15.81 2.94 17.35
N TYR A 80 15.67 3.75 16.29
CA TYR A 80 16.84 4.30 15.60
C TYR A 80 17.66 5.15 16.55
N LYS A 81 18.96 4.80 16.71
CA LYS A 81 19.86 5.44 17.66
C LYS A 81 20.12 6.91 17.29
N GLY A 82 20.17 7.78 18.29
CA GLY A 82 20.46 9.20 18.11
C GLY A 82 19.27 10.08 17.74
N TYR A 83 18.06 9.50 17.62
CA TYR A 83 16.84 10.27 17.38
C TYR A 83 15.86 10.19 18.57
N ALA A 84 15.34 11.36 18.99
CA ALA A 84 14.42 11.48 20.11
C ALA A 84 12.96 11.25 19.66
N TYR A 85 12.49 10.02 19.68
CA TYR A 85 11.10 9.67 19.34
C TYR A 85 10.09 10.16 20.38
N SER A 86 8.82 10.36 19.94
CA SER A 86 7.69 10.50 20.85
C SER A 86 7.49 9.24 21.69
N TYR A 87 6.86 9.38 22.85
CA TYR A 87 6.46 8.23 23.67
C TYR A 87 5.58 7.27 22.86
N ALA A 88 4.58 7.79 22.16
CA ALA A 88 3.69 7.01 21.30
C ALA A 88 4.44 6.14 20.28
N MET A 89 5.46 6.69 19.60
CA MET A 89 6.25 5.93 18.65
C MET A 89 7.09 4.84 19.30
N ARG A 90 7.72 5.13 20.44
CA ARG A 90 8.54 4.14 21.17
C ARG A 90 7.73 2.97 21.71
N THR A 91 6.46 3.20 22.08
CA THR A 91 5.57 2.21 22.69
C THR A 91 4.60 1.59 21.68
N SER A 92 4.62 2.01 20.41
CA SER A 92 3.69 1.52 19.38
C SER A 92 3.79 0.02 19.10
N GLY A 93 4.95 -0.59 19.34
CA GLY A 93 5.19 -2.00 19.04
C GLY A 93 5.28 -2.34 17.55
N ILE A 94 5.20 -1.35 16.67
CA ILE A 94 5.16 -1.54 15.21
C ILE A 94 6.51 -2.08 14.72
N ILE A 95 6.44 -3.07 13.83
CA ILE A 95 7.54 -3.45 12.92
C ILE A 95 7.21 -2.86 11.55
N TRP A 96 8.14 -2.13 10.95
CA TRP A 96 7.95 -1.46 9.67
C TRP A 96 7.95 -2.46 8.51
N THR A 97 6.92 -3.30 8.42
CA THR A 97 6.63 -4.05 7.19
C THR A 97 6.12 -3.08 6.12
N ASP A 98 6.16 -3.49 4.86
CA ASP A 98 5.63 -2.67 3.75
C ASP A 98 4.19 -2.22 4.02
N GLN A 99 3.35 -3.12 4.53
CA GLN A 99 1.96 -2.82 4.86
C GLN A 99 1.84 -1.82 6.02
N GLN A 100 2.61 -1.98 7.09
CA GLN A 100 2.55 -1.09 8.25
C GLN A 100 3.09 0.29 7.91
N LEU A 101 4.19 0.35 7.13
CA LEU A 101 4.76 1.60 6.67
C LEU A 101 3.79 2.32 5.73
N GLY A 102 3.13 1.58 4.81
CA GLY A 102 2.12 2.15 3.91
C GLY A 102 0.96 2.78 4.67
N ARG A 103 0.42 2.12 5.69
CA ARG A 103 -0.62 2.69 6.56
C ARG A 103 -0.14 3.95 7.28
N TYR A 104 1.09 3.92 7.77
CA TYR A 104 1.67 5.02 8.50
C TYR A 104 1.89 6.25 7.61
N ILE A 105 2.51 6.11 6.44
CA ILE A 105 2.74 7.25 5.54
C ILE A 105 1.46 7.77 4.89
N ALA A 106 0.40 6.95 4.81
CA ALA A 106 -0.93 7.40 4.37
C ALA A 106 -1.62 8.30 5.40
N ALA A 107 -1.45 8.02 6.70
CA ALA A 107 -2.10 8.75 7.78
C ALA A 107 -1.33 8.60 9.10
N PRO A 108 -0.20 9.34 9.29
CA PRO A 108 0.68 9.15 10.45
C PRO A 108 -0.02 9.32 11.79
N GLN A 109 -0.78 10.40 11.98
CA GLN A 109 -1.49 10.70 13.23
C GLN A 109 -2.63 9.71 13.54
N LYS A 110 -3.22 9.10 12.51
CA LYS A 110 -4.25 8.07 12.68
C LYS A 110 -3.62 6.72 13.07
N THR A 111 -2.45 6.42 12.51
CA THR A 111 -1.76 5.14 12.75
C THR A 111 -1.04 5.14 14.11
N VAL A 112 -0.40 6.27 14.47
CA VAL A 112 0.27 6.45 15.76
C VAL A 112 -0.15 7.84 16.30
N PRO A 113 -1.23 7.93 17.08
CA PRO A 113 -1.66 9.18 17.67
C PRO A 113 -0.57 9.83 18.52
N ASN A 114 -0.43 11.14 18.46
CA ASN A 114 0.61 11.92 19.15
C ASN A 114 2.04 11.64 18.65
N VAL A 115 2.20 11.13 17.44
CA VAL A 115 3.52 11.10 16.79
C VAL A 115 3.97 12.52 16.46
N ARG A 116 5.30 12.75 16.52
CA ARG A 116 5.88 14.09 16.21
C ARG A 116 5.98 14.37 14.70
N MET A 117 5.75 13.39 13.85
CA MET A 117 5.76 13.57 12.41
C MET A 117 4.57 14.44 11.97
N ASN A 118 4.86 15.70 11.63
CA ASN A 118 3.85 16.63 11.12
C ASN A 118 3.72 16.49 9.61
N PHE A 119 2.99 15.46 9.17
CA PHE A 119 2.76 15.11 7.78
C PHE A 119 1.31 14.67 7.59
N LEU A 120 0.62 15.23 6.58
CA LEU A 120 -0.79 14.93 6.31
C LEU A 120 -1.01 13.56 5.66
N GLY A 121 0.07 12.91 5.24
CA GLY A 121 0.06 11.61 4.56
C GLY A 121 -0.07 11.71 3.04
N LEU A 122 0.52 10.73 2.35
CA LEU A 122 0.31 10.50 0.92
C LEU A 122 -1.13 10.01 0.69
N LYS A 123 -1.79 10.55 -0.34
CA LYS A 123 -3.20 10.22 -0.64
C LYS A 123 -3.35 9.24 -1.81
N ASN A 124 -2.40 9.25 -2.73
CA ASN A 124 -2.40 8.34 -3.87
C ASN A 124 -1.80 6.97 -3.44
N PRO A 125 -2.57 5.87 -3.55
CA PRO A 125 -2.06 4.54 -3.20
C PRO A 125 -0.85 4.08 -4.02
N ASN A 126 -0.74 4.51 -5.28
CA ASN A 126 0.40 4.18 -6.13
C ASN A 126 1.68 4.86 -5.64
N ASP A 127 1.60 6.15 -5.25
CA ASP A 127 2.74 6.88 -4.69
C ASP A 127 3.23 6.22 -3.39
N ILE A 128 2.32 5.71 -2.57
CA ILE A 128 2.65 4.97 -1.36
C ILE A 128 3.42 3.70 -1.70
N GLN A 129 2.96 2.93 -2.68
CA GLN A 129 3.63 1.71 -3.13
C GLN A 129 5.02 2.01 -3.71
N ASP A 130 5.15 3.07 -4.49
CA ASP A 130 6.40 3.49 -5.11
C ASP A 130 7.44 3.92 -4.05
N VAL A 131 7.04 4.72 -3.07
CA VAL A 131 7.91 5.10 -1.94
C VAL A 131 8.35 3.87 -1.13
N ILE A 132 7.46 2.92 -0.87
CA ILE A 132 7.81 1.68 -0.18
C ILE A 132 8.79 0.87 -1.02
N ALA A 133 8.57 0.76 -2.32
CA ALA A 133 9.49 0.08 -3.23
C ALA A 133 10.88 0.72 -3.20
N TYR A 134 10.96 2.06 -3.21
CA TYR A 134 12.23 2.77 -3.05
C TYR A 134 12.89 2.46 -1.70
N LEU A 135 12.17 2.59 -0.58
CA LEU A 135 12.73 2.31 0.76
C LEU A 135 13.18 0.85 0.90
N ASN A 136 12.59 -0.08 0.18
CA ASN A 136 13.05 -1.46 0.11
C ASN A 136 14.39 -1.62 -0.61
N THR A 137 14.82 -0.69 -1.44
CA THR A 137 16.16 -0.72 -2.06
C THR A 137 17.27 -0.28 -1.09
N LEU A 138 16.91 0.37 0.02
CA LEU A 138 17.83 0.98 1.00
C LEU A 138 18.18 -0.01 2.13
N ARG A 139 18.89 -1.09 1.82
CA ARG A 139 19.27 -2.16 2.77
C ARG A 139 20.77 -2.34 2.90
#